data_a4ed9da1c677279872d338418d387164
#
_entry.id   a4ed9da1c677279872d338418d387164
#
_cell.length_a   1.000
_cell.length_b   1.000
_cell.length_c   1.000
_cell.angle_alpha   90.00
_cell.angle_beta   90.00
_cell.angle_gamma   90.00
#
_symmetry.space_group_name_H-M   'P 1'
#
loop_
_entity.id
_entity.type
_entity.pdbx_description
1 polymer ?
#
loop_
_entity_poly.entity_id
_entity_poly.type
_entity_poly.pdbx_seq_one_letter_code
_entity_poly.pdbx_strand_id
1 'polypeptide(L)'
;VEYQELPDLKALGCDAPLVIDFSSNVASRPLDWSRVGLAFGGAQKNIGPAGLTIVIVREDLLGHALDICPSAFNYKTVADNNSMFNTPPTWGIYMAGLTFQWLKRQREGELTGVAAMEARNKAKADFFYDYLDHSQLYVNKVDKACRSRMNIPFFLRDESRNEAFLAAAKERGLLQLKGHKSVGGMRASIYNAMPMEGVRALVDFMQDFERTSA
;
A
#
# COMPACT_ATOMS: atom_id res chain seq x y z
N VAL A 1 -3.35 7.15 -4.24
CA VAL A 1 -4.62 6.57 -4.73
C VAL A 1 -4.49 5.07 -4.82
N GLU A 2 -5.60 4.39 -4.76
CA GLU A 2 -5.72 2.94 -4.91
C GLU A 2 -7.03 2.62 -5.60
N TYR A 3 -7.01 1.73 -6.57
CA TYR A 3 -8.25 1.22 -7.13
C TYR A 3 -8.85 0.19 -6.16
N GLN A 4 -10.05 0.46 -5.67
CA GLN A 4 -10.75 -0.47 -4.77
C GLN A 4 -11.19 -1.72 -5.52
N GLU A 5 -11.49 -1.60 -6.80
CA GLU A 5 -11.80 -2.70 -7.70
C GLU A 5 -10.90 -2.66 -8.93
N LEU A 6 -10.54 -3.83 -9.45
CA LEU A 6 -9.79 -3.90 -10.70
C LEU A 6 -10.67 -3.41 -11.86
N PRO A 7 -10.14 -2.57 -12.78
CA PRO A 7 -10.89 -2.06 -13.91
C PRO A 7 -11.37 -3.21 -14.82
N ASP A 8 -12.57 -3.09 -15.35
CA ASP A 8 -13.05 -3.97 -16.40
C ASP A 8 -12.53 -3.46 -17.76
N LEU A 9 -11.40 -4.02 -18.20
CA LEU A 9 -10.75 -3.63 -19.44
C LEU A 9 -11.63 -3.91 -20.66
N LYS A 10 -12.42 -4.99 -20.64
CA LYS A 10 -13.32 -5.32 -21.75
C LYS A 10 -14.44 -4.29 -21.89
N ALA A 11 -15.01 -3.85 -20.77
CA ALA A 11 -16.00 -2.75 -20.78
C ALA A 11 -15.42 -1.44 -21.29
N LEU A 12 -14.09 -1.26 -21.16
CA LEU A 12 -13.35 -0.12 -21.70
C LEU A 12 -12.87 -0.32 -23.15
N GLY A 13 -13.23 -1.44 -23.80
CA GLY A 13 -12.81 -1.75 -25.17
C GLY A 13 -11.31 -2.05 -25.30
N CYS A 14 -10.68 -2.53 -24.23
CA CYS A 14 -9.25 -2.83 -24.18
C CYS A 14 -9.01 -4.32 -24.01
N ASP A 15 -8.31 -4.95 -24.97
CA ASP A 15 -7.94 -6.36 -24.94
C ASP A 15 -6.53 -6.60 -24.36
N ALA A 16 -5.82 -5.55 -23.97
CA ALA A 16 -4.49 -5.69 -23.39
C ALA A 16 -4.54 -6.36 -22.01
N PRO A 17 -3.51 -7.13 -21.63
CA PRO A 17 -3.39 -7.68 -20.28
C PRO A 17 -3.34 -6.56 -19.22
N LEU A 18 -4.06 -6.72 -18.11
CA LEU A 18 -3.98 -5.80 -16.99
C LEU A 18 -2.62 -5.97 -16.28
N VAL A 19 -1.86 -4.88 -16.22
CA VAL A 19 -0.61 -4.78 -15.46
C VAL A 19 -0.81 -3.89 -14.25
N ILE A 20 -0.47 -4.37 -13.05
CA ILE A 20 -0.65 -3.62 -11.81
C ILE A 20 0.66 -3.46 -11.03
N ASP A 21 0.94 -2.24 -10.60
CA ASP A 21 1.88 -1.97 -9.50
C ASP A 21 1.10 -2.03 -8.19
N PHE A 22 1.33 -3.06 -7.39
CA PHE A 22 0.69 -3.23 -6.09
C PHE A 22 1.65 -3.07 -4.92
N SER A 23 2.78 -2.38 -5.12
CA SER A 23 3.81 -2.18 -4.09
C SER A 23 3.25 -1.66 -2.76
N SER A 24 2.23 -0.80 -2.80
CA SER A 24 1.68 -0.19 -1.58
C SER A 24 0.60 -1.04 -0.90
N ASN A 25 -0.02 -1.98 -1.61
CA ASN A 25 -1.15 -2.75 -1.10
C ASN A 25 -1.01 -4.27 -1.32
N VAL A 26 0.19 -4.75 -1.67
CA VAL A 26 0.45 -6.19 -1.78
C VAL A 26 0.06 -6.90 -0.49
N ALA A 27 -0.68 -8.01 -0.62
CA ALA A 27 -1.19 -8.81 0.49
C ALA A 27 -2.03 -8.03 1.53
N SER A 28 -2.63 -6.90 1.17
CA SER A 28 -3.53 -6.11 2.02
C SER A 28 -4.99 -6.55 1.90
N ARG A 29 -5.33 -7.24 0.81
CA ARG A 29 -6.66 -7.78 0.50
C ARG A 29 -6.57 -8.91 -0.52
N PRO A 30 -7.58 -9.79 -0.64
CA PRO A 30 -7.69 -10.71 -1.76
C PRO A 30 -7.79 -9.98 -3.10
N LEU A 31 -7.24 -10.59 -4.15
CA LEU A 31 -7.35 -10.11 -5.53
C LEU A 31 -7.92 -11.21 -6.42
N ASP A 32 -8.72 -10.84 -7.41
CA ASP A 32 -9.13 -11.74 -8.47
C ASP A 32 -8.01 -11.87 -9.52
N TRP A 33 -7.17 -12.87 -9.34
CA TRP A 33 -6.01 -13.12 -10.19
C TRP A 33 -6.39 -13.50 -11.62
N SER A 34 -7.62 -13.95 -11.88
CA SER A 34 -8.07 -14.26 -13.25
C SER A 34 -8.10 -13.03 -14.15
N ARG A 35 -8.17 -11.84 -13.56
CA ARG A 35 -8.22 -10.54 -14.25
C ARG A 35 -6.84 -9.89 -14.43
N VAL A 36 -5.79 -10.45 -13.83
CA VAL A 36 -4.45 -9.85 -13.80
C VAL A 36 -3.53 -10.59 -14.75
N GLY A 37 -2.94 -9.89 -15.70
CA GLY A 37 -1.88 -10.42 -16.57
C GLY A 37 -0.52 -10.41 -15.88
N LEU A 38 -0.18 -9.30 -15.23
CA LEU A 38 1.05 -9.13 -14.50
C LEU A 38 0.85 -8.22 -13.30
N ALA A 39 1.42 -8.60 -12.16
CA ALA A 39 1.50 -7.76 -10.98
C ALA A 39 2.95 -7.67 -10.49
N PHE A 40 3.39 -6.50 -10.06
CA PHE A 40 4.70 -6.34 -9.44
C PHE A 40 4.64 -5.42 -8.22
N GLY A 41 5.54 -5.64 -7.29
CA GLY A 41 5.61 -4.83 -6.08
C GLY A 41 6.89 -4.98 -5.28
N GLY A 42 7.43 -3.85 -4.84
CA GLY A 42 8.56 -3.83 -3.90
C GLY A 42 8.13 -4.24 -2.50
N ALA A 43 8.96 -5.07 -1.84
CA ALA A 43 8.63 -5.63 -0.52
C ALA A 43 8.60 -4.59 0.60
N GLN A 44 9.35 -3.49 0.49
CA GLN A 44 9.66 -2.54 1.56
C GLN A 44 8.48 -1.81 2.19
N LYS A 45 7.30 -1.92 1.61
CA LYS A 45 6.10 -1.26 2.15
C LYS A 45 5.27 -2.19 3.03
N ASN A 46 4.96 -3.40 2.56
CA ASN A 46 3.95 -4.23 3.20
C ASN A 46 4.38 -5.67 3.50
N ILE A 47 5.43 -6.19 2.90
CA ILE A 47 5.78 -7.61 2.97
C ILE A 47 7.23 -7.92 3.31
N GLY A 48 8.12 -6.94 3.46
CA GLY A 48 9.52 -7.20 3.80
C GLY A 48 10.43 -5.97 3.69
N PRO A 49 11.75 -6.17 3.65
CA PRO A 49 12.71 -5.08 3.50
C PRO A 49 12.84 -4.59 2.06
N ALA A 50 13.50 -3.44 1.87
CA ALA A 50 13.94 -2.98 0.57
C ALA A 50 14.92 -3.96 -0.09
N GLY A 51 14.98 -3.94 -1.43
CA GLY A 51 15.88 -4.79 -2.22
C GLY A 51 15.27 -6.10 -2.73
N LEU A 52 13.99 -6.34 -2.44
CA LEU A 52 13.23 -7.46 -2.99
C LEU A 52 12.01 -6.93 -3.76
N THR A 53 11.79 -7.44 -4.95
CA THR A 53 10.58 -7.19 -5.74
C THR A 53 9.90 -8.53 -6.06
N ILE A 54 8.60 -8.59 -5.85
CA ILE A 54 7.78 -9.72 -6.27
C ILE A 54 7.17 -9.39 -7.63
N VAL A 55 7.24 -10.34 -8.55
CA VAL A 55 6.55 -10.30 -9.84
C VAL A 55 5.68 -11.55 -9.95
N ILE A 56 4.41 -11.35 -10.24
CA ILE A 56 3.45 -12.42 -10.55
C ILE A 56 3.03 -12.19 -11.98
N VAL A 57 3.32 -13.15 -12.85
CA VAL A 57 3.04 -13.05 -14.28
C VAL A 57 2.27 -14.27 -14.74
N ARG A 58 1.25 -14.06 -15.56
CA ARG A 58 0.48 -15.14 -16.18
C ARG A 58 1.37 -15.90 -17.17
N GLU A 59 1.30 -17.20 -17.18
CA GLU A 59 2.24 -18.07 -17.91
C GLU A 59 2.25 -17.79 -19.42
N ASP A 60 1.08 -17.50 -20.02
CA ASP A 60 0.96 -17.19 -21.45
C ASP A 60 1.64 -15.86 -21.85
N LEU A 61 2.04 -15.03 -20.90
CA LEU A 61 2.79 -13.79 -21.14
C LEU A 61 4.32 -13.99 -21.07
N LEU A 62 4.80 -15.18 -20.74
CA LEU A 62 6.22 -15.49 -20.77
C LEU A 62 6.71 -15.71 -22.21
N GLY A 63 7.95 -15.32 -22.49
CA GLY A 63 8.58 -15.54 -23.80
C GLY A 63 8.31 -14.47 -24.86
N HIS A 64 7.65 -13.38 -24.52
CA HIS A 64 7.36 -12.27 -25.43
C HIS A 64 8.25 -11.03 -25.21
N ALA A 65 9.42 -11.23 -24.59
CA ALA A 65 10.38 -10.14 -24.43
C ALA A 65 10.93 -9.69 -25.80
N LEU A 66 11.13 -8.40 -25.95
CA LEU A 66 11.81 -7.85 -27.13
C LEU A 66 13.27 -8.35 -27.21
N ASP A 67 13.84 -8.47 -28.41
CA ASP A 67 15.22 -8.94 -28.60
C ASP A 67 16.26 -8.08 -27.88
N ILE A 68 15.98 -6.79 -27.71
CA ILE A 68 16.81 -5.85 -26.95
C ILE A 68 16.72 -6.02 -25.43
N CYS A 69 15.77 -6.82 -24.93
CA CYS A 69 15.56 -6.98 -23.50
C CYS A 69 16.75 -7.68 -22.84
N PRO A 70 17.41 -7.07 -21.84
CA PRO A 70 18.47 -7.74 -21.09
C PRO A 70 17.94 -9.02 -20.42
N SER A 71 18.75 -10.08 -20.40
CA SER A 71 18.36 -11.39 -19.85
C SER A 71 17.81 -11.30 -18.42
N ALA A 72 18.35 -10.43 -17.60
CA ALA A 72 17.90 -10.23 -16.22
C ALA A 72 16.46 -9.65 -16.09
N PHE A 73 15.93 -9.02 -17.15
CA PHE A 73 14.58 -8.48 -17.21
C PHE A 73 13.63 -9.33 -18.05
N ASN A 74 14.13 -10.40 -18.65
CA ASN A 74 13.31 -11.35 -19.39
C ASN A 74 12.65 -12.32 -18.40
N TYR A 75 11.34 -12.22 -18.22
CA TYR A 75 10.58 -13.03 -17.26
C TYR A 75 10.67 -14.53 -17.56
N LYS A 76 10.79 -14.93 -18.83
CA LYS A 76 11.00 -16.34 -19.19
C LYS A 76 12.34 -16.84 -18.63
N THR A 77 13.42 -16.09 -18.81
CA THR A 77 14.74 -16.42 -18.26
C THR A 77 14.71 -16.52 -16.74
N VAL A 78 14.04 -15.58 -16.07
CA VAL A 78 13.91 -15.57 -14.60
C VAL A 78 13.08 -16.77 -14.13
N ALA A 79 11.98 -17.09 -14.79
CA ALA A 79 11.10 -18.22 -14.46
C ALA A 79 11.82 -19.56 -14.63
N ASP A 80 12.52 -19.78 -15.76
CA ASP A 80 13.26 -21.00 -16.04
C ASP A 80 14.41 -21.27 -15.04
N ASN A 81 14.86 -20.23 -14.35
CA ASN A 81 15.88 -20.33 -13.29
C ASN A 81 15.31 -20.23 -11.87
N ASN A 82 14.00 -20.44 -11.67
CA ASN A 82 13.34 -20.37 -10.36
C ASN A 82 13.63 -19.05 -9.61
N SER A 83 13.64 -17.93 -10.32
CA SER A 83 13.98 -16.58 -9.82
C SER A 83 15.44 -16.44 -9.36
N MET A 84 16.33 -17.36 -9.67
CA MET A 84 17.74 -17.38 -9.28
C MET A 84 18.69 -17.28 -10.48
N PHE A 85 18.28 -16.58 -11.53
CA PHE A 85 19.15 -16.30 -12.68
C PHE A 85 20.41 -15.52 -12.25
N ASN A 86 20.27 -14.58 -11.34
CA ASN A 86 21.37 -13.94 -10.61
C ASN A 86 21.35 -14.39 -9.14
N THR A 87 22.40 -14.09 -8.38
CA THR A 87 22.44 -14.28 -6.93
C THR A 87 21.25 -13.57 -6.29
N PRO A 88 20.34 -14.30 -5.62
CA PRO A 88 19.12 -13.71 -5.08
C PRO A 88 19.39 -12.92 -3.78
N PRO A 89 18.55 -11.93 -3.44
CA PRO A 89 18.63 -11.21 -2.18
C PRO A 89 18.11 -12.09 -1.02
N THR A 90 18.91 -13.08 -0.61
CA THR A 90 18.50 -14.17 0.31
C THR A 90 17.92 -13.66 1.62
N TRP A 91 18.51 -12.62 2.23
CA TRP A 91 17.97 -11.99 3.44
C TRP A 91 16.58 -11.38 3.20
N GLY A 92 16.39 -10.67 2.11
CA GLY A 92 15.09 -10.08 1.74
C GLY A 92 14.01 -11.15 1.53
N ILE A 93 14.37 -12.25 0.87
CA ILE A 93 13.48 -13.40 0.65
C ILE A 93 13.10 -14.06 1.98
N TYR A 94 14.08 -14.27 2.87
CA TYR A 94 13.84 -14.86 4.19
C TYR A 94 12.87 -13.98 5.02
N MET A 95 13.11 -12.67 5.08
CA MET A 95 12.26 -11.73 5.83
C MET A 95 10.85 -11.65 5.25
N ALA A 96 10.71 -11.63 3.93
CA ALA A 96 9.40 -11.69 3.28
C ALA A 96 8.69 -13.02 3.60
N GLY A 97 9.42 -14.13 3.61
CA GLY A 97 8.90 -15.44 4.02
C GLY A 97 8.32 -15.42 5.44
N LEU A 98 9.03 -14.81 6.40
CA LEU A 98 8.53 -14.63 7.78
C LEU A 98 7.28 -13.77 7.83
N THR A 99 7.24 -12.69 7.04
CA THR A 99 6.05 -11.82 6.93
C THR A 99 4.86 -12.59 6.37
N PHE A 100 5.04 -13.40 5.34
CA PHE A 100 3.97 -14.27 4.81
C PHE A 100 3.49 -15.30 5.83
N GLN A 101 4.40 -15.90 6.62
CA GLN A 101 4.03 -16.81 7.71
C GLN A 101 3.23 -16.08 8.80
N TRP A 102 3.62 -14.86 9.15
CA TRP A 102 2.87 -14.02 10.08
C TRP A 102 1.48 -13.71 9.51
N LEU A 103 1.36 -13.31 8.24
CA LEU A 103 0.11 -13.00 7.58
C LEU A 103 -0.84 -14.20 7.56
N LYS A 104 -0.35 -15.38 7.22
CA LYS A 104 -1.14 -16.64 7.22
C LYS A 104 -1.76 -16.97 8.57
N ARG A 105 -1.13 -16.53 9.68
CA ARG A 105 -1.61 -16.74 11.04
C ARG A 105 -2.62 -15.69 11.52
N GLN A 106 -2.85 -14.62 10.75
CA GLN A 106 -3.80 -13.59 11.15
C GLN A 106 -5.23 -14.14 11.19
N ARG A 107 -6.02 -13.64 12.14
CA ARG A 107 -7.43 -14.03 12.35
C ARG A 107 -8.25 -12.79 12.66
N GLU A 108 -9.47 -12.72 12.13
CA GLU A 108 -10.48 -11.71 12.46
C GLU A 108 -11.84 -12.38 12.41
N GLY A 109 -12.39 -12.74 13.58
CA GLY A 109 -13.52 -13.65 13.65
C GLY A 109 -13.22 -14.97 12.94
N GLU A 110 -14.03 -15.36 11.97
CA GLU A 110 -13.83 -16.54 11.14
C GLU A 110 -12.87 -16.33 9.97
N LEU A 111 -12.55 -15.08 9.65
CA LEU A 111 -11.63 -14.73 8.57
C LEU A 111 -10.18 -15.08 8.91
N THR A 112 -9.42 -15.48 7.91
CA THR A 112 -8.02 -15.88 8.08
C THR A 112 -7.11 -15.25 7.04
N GLY A 113 -5.83 -15.08 7.37
CA GLY A 113 -4.80 -14.63 6.42
C GLY A 113 -5.11 -13.27 5.82
N VAL A 114 -5.10 -13.18 4.49
CA VAL A 114 -5.31 -11.92 3.75
C VAL A 114 -6.73 -11.39 3.94
N ALA A 115 -7.75 -12.24 4.07
CA ALA A 115 -9.12 -11.80 4.31
C ALA A 115 -9.28 -11.16 5.70
N ALA A 116 -8.65 -11.73 6.73
CA ALA A 116 -8.60 -11.13 8.07
C ALA A 116 -7.86 -9.78 8.03
N MET A 117 -6.79 -9.69 7.26
CA MET A 117 -6.03 -8.47 7.10
C MET A 117 -6.84 -7.39 6.37
N GLU A 118 -7.60 -7.75 5.33
CA GLU A 118 -8.49 -6.82 4.65
C GLU A 118 -9.51 -6.20 5.61
N ALA A 119 -10.16 -7.01 6.45
CA ALA A 119 -11.12 -6.53 7.43
C ALA A 119 -10.49 -5.49 8.38
N ARG A 120 -9.29 -5.77 8.90
CA ARG A 120 -8.54 -4.83 9.75
C ARG A 120 -8.13 -3.57 9.01
N ASN A 121 -7.63 -3.70 7.79
CA ASN A 121 -7.21 -2.55 6.99
C ASN A 121 -8.40 -1.65 6.65
N LYS A 122 -9.55 -2.25 6.35
CA LYS A 122 -10.78 -1.52 6.12
C LYS A 122 -11.20 -0.75 7.38
N ALA A 123 -11.24 -1.41 8.54
CA ALA A 123 -11.59 -0.76 9.81
C ALA A 123 -10.67 0.42 10.15
N LYS A 124 -9.35 0.28 9.96
CA LYS A 124 -8.37 1.36 10.16
C LYS A 124 -8.61 2.53 9.23
N ALA A 125 -8.80 2.25 7.94
CA ALA A 125 -8.97 3.27 6.93
C ALA A 125 -10.30 4.00 7.10
N ASP A 126 -11.39 3.26 7.30
CA ASP A 126 -12.73 3.83 7.52
C ASP A 126 -12.73 4.76 8.74
N PHE A 127 -12.14 4.34 9.86
CA PHE A 127 -12.02 5.17 11.08
C PHE A 127 -11.28 6.48 10.81
N PHE A 128 -10.18 6.44 10.06
CA PHE A 128 -9.40 7.64 9.77
C PHE A 128 -10.08 8.55 8.74
N TYR A 129 -10.65 7.96 7.68
CA TYR A 129 -11.37 8.75 6.67
C TYR A 129 -12.64 9.39 7.23
N ASP A 130 -13.36 8.69 8.12
CA ASP A 130 -14.53 9.26 8.78
C ASP A 130 -14.17 10.53 9.57
N TYR A 131 -13.08 10.49 10.33
CA TYR A 131 -12.59 11.67 11.00
C TYR A 131 -12.22 12.81 10.02
N LEU A 132 -11.47 12.48 8.95
CA LEU A 132 -11.05 13.49 7.96
C LEU A 132 -12.26 14.14 7.24
N ASP A 133 -13.28 13.35 6.94
CA ASP A 133 -14.47 13.82 6.22
C ASP A 133 -15.34 14.78 7.08
N HIS A 134 -15.25 14.71 8.41
CA HIS A 134 -16.00 15.56 9.34
C HIS A 134 -15.16 16.71 9.93
N SER A 135 -13.84 16.71 9.78
CA SER A 135 -12.95 17.74 10.32
C SER A 135 -13.14 19.11 9.65
N GLN A 136 -13.04 20.16 10.45
CA GLN A 136 -13.02 21.53 9.95
C GLN A 136 -11.61 22.01 9.62
N LEU A 137 -10.56 21.37 10.18
CA LEU A 137 -9.16 21.74 9.98
C LEU A 137 -8.50 20.95 8.85
N TYR A 138 -8.85 19.67 8.70
CA TYR A 138 -8.21 18.77 7.74
C TYR A 138 -9.09 18.52 6.52
N VAL A 139 -8.44 18.16 5.40
CA VAL A 139 -9.13 17.78 4.18
C VAL A 139 -8.38 16.65 3.46
N ASN A 140 -9.11 15.68 2.95
CA ASN A 140 -8.62 14.71 1.99
C ASN A 140 -9.13 15.08 0.59
N LYS A 141 -8.20 15.20 -0.37
CA LYS A 141 -8.50 15.63 -1.75
C LYS A 141 -8.69 14.45 -2.72
N VAL A 142 -8.64 13.20 -2.23
CA VAL A 142 -8.77 11.99 -3.04
C VAL A 142 -10.25 11.62 -3.17
N ASP A 143 -10.66 11.32 -4.40
CA ASP A 143 -12.00 10.77 -4.66
C ASP A 143 -12.25 9.53 -3.80
N LYS A 144 -13.44 9.42 -3.22
CA LYS A 144 -13.80 8.33 -2.30
C LYS A 144 -13.60 6.94 -2.92
N ALA A 145 -13.88 6.80 -4.21
CA ALA A 145 -13.69 5.55 -4.95
C ALA A 145 -12.21 5.15 -5.15
N CYS A 146 -11.28 6.11 -4.96
CA CYS A 146 -9.84 5.92 -5.16
C CYS A 146 -9.02 6.09 -3.89
N ARG A 147 -9.65 6.04 -2.71
CA ARG A 147 -8.98 6.17 -1.41
C ARG A 147 -8.18 4.92 -1.08
N SER A 148 -6.89 5.10 -0.79
CA SER A 148 -6.04 4.00 -0.35
C SER A 148 -6.33 3.62 1.11
N ARG A 149 -6.32 2.31 1.39
CA ARG A 149 -6.38 1.78 2.76
C ARG A 149 -4.99 1.70 3.42
N MET A 150 -3.91 2.01 2.66
CA MET A 150 -2.53 1.88 3.11
C MET A 150 -1.83 3.22 3.29
N ASN A 151 -2.09 4.17 2.37
CA ASN A 151 -1.45 5.49 2.37
C ASN A 151 -2.53 6.56 2.25
N ILE A 152 -2.79 7.25 3.33
CA ILE A 152 -3.85 8.25 3.42
C ILE A 152 -3.23 9.64 3.41
N PRO A 153 -3.28 10.38 2.28
CA PRO A 153 -2.85 11.78 2.25
C PRO A 153 -3.90 12.66 2.90
N PHE A 154 -3.45 13.69 3.59
CA PHE A 154 -4.33 14.73 4.13
C PHE A 154 -3.62 16.07 4.18
N PHE A 155 -4.39 17.13 4.25
CA PHE A 155 -3.88 18.50 4.22
C PHE A 155 -4.55 19.32 5.33
N LEU A 156 -3.83 20.27 5.89
CA LEU A 156 -4.46 21.34 6.63
C LEU A 156 -5.09 22.32 5.63
N ARG A 157 -6.25 22.88 5.96
CA ARG A 157 -6.88 23.93 5.14
C ARG A 157 -6.01 25.20 5.11
N ASP A 158 -5.33 25.50 6.22
CA ASP A 158 -4.28 26.50 6.31
C ASP A 158 -2.91 25.80 6.27
N GLU A 159 -2.30 25.76 5.10
CA GLU A 159 -1.01 25.08 4.88
C GLU A 159 0.16 25.76 5.60
N SER A 160 0.03 27.04 6.03
CA SER A 160 1.07 27.73 6.82
C SER A 160 1.35 27.03 8.16
N ARG A 161 0.43 26.22 8.64
CA ARG A 161 0.51 25.46 9.90
C ARG A 161 1.14 24.07 9.77
N ASN A 162 1.52 23.66 8.57
CA ASN A 162 2.07 22.33 8.31
C ASN A 162 3.32 22.04 9.16
N GLU A 163 4.23 23.00 9.32
CA GLU A 163 5.45 22.81 10.11
C GLU A 163 5.14 22.67 11.61
N ALA A 164 4.22 23.48 12.13
CA ALA A 164 3.78 23.41 13.53
C ALA A 164 3.10 22.06 13.81
N PHE A 165 2.24 21.56 12.90
CA PHE A 165 1.62 20.26 13.00
C PHE A 165 2.66 19.14 13.05
N LEU A 166 3.62 19.13 12.12
CA LEU A 166 4.64 18.09 12.05
C LEU A 166 5.56 18.10 13.28
N ALA A 167 5.89 19.28 13.81
CA ALA A 167 6.68 19.41 15.04
C ALA A 167 5.92 18.85 16.25
N ALA A 168 4.67 19.27 16.46
CA ALA A 168 3.83 18.77 17.55
C ALA A 168 3.55 17.26 17.46
N ALA A 169 3.33 16.74 16.25
CA ALA A 169 3.17 15.31 16.02
C ALA A 169 4.42 14.51 16.42
N LYS A 170 5.61 15.04 16.06
CA LYS A 170 6.89 14.43 16.43
C LYS A 170 7.10 14.38 17.95
N GLU A 171 6.71 15.41 18.68
CA GLU A 171 6.77 15.45 20.15
C GLU A 171 5.88 14.37 20.80
N ARG A 172 4.78 14.00 20.14
CA ARG A 172 3.89 12.90 20.55
C ARG A 172 4.35 11.53 20.03
N GLY A 173 5.54 11.43 19.39
CA GLY A 173 6.07 10.18 18.83
C GLY A 173 5.42 9.76 17.51
N LEU A 174 4.62 10.62 16.87
CA LEU A 174 4.01 10.39 15.57
C LEU A 174 4.98 10.83 14.47
N LEU A 175 5.70 9.87 13.90
CA LEU A 175 6.82 10.12 13.00
C LEU A 175 6.43 9.91 11.53
N GLN A 176 7.21 10.51 10.61
CA GLN A 176 7.12 10.29 9.15
C GLN A 176 5.78 10.69 8.52
N LEU A 177 5.09 11.70 9.10
CA LEU A 177 3.81 12.18 8.59
C LEU A 177 3.92 13.14 7.40
N LYS A 178 5.11 13.67 7.10
CA LYS A 178 5.32 14.59 5.96
C LYS A 178 4.92 13.91 4.65
N GLY A 179 4.11 14.59 3.84
CA GLY A 179 3.65 14.10 2.55
C GLY A 179 4.76 13.94 1.51
N HIS A 180 4.43 13.29 0.40
CA HIS A 180 5.38 13.10 -0.70
C HIS A 180 5.72 14.44 -1.35
N LYS A 181 6.97 14.61 -1.81
CA LYS A 181 7.45 15.87 -2.41
C LYS A 181 6.58 16.40 -3.56
N SER A 182 5.99 15.50 -4.36
CA SER A 182 5.14 15.88 -5.50
C SER A 182 3.70 16.21 -5.12
N VAL A 183 3.26 15.86 -3.89
CA VAL A 183 1.87 16.01 -3.45
C VAL A 183 1.74 17.08 -2.36
N GLY A 184 2.74 17.19 -1.50
CA GLY A 184 2.71 18.07 -0.33
C GLY A 184 1.86 17.51 0.82
N GLY A 185 1.48 18.39 1.75
CA GLY A 185 0.67 18.06 2.91
C GLY A 185 1.28 17.01 3.81
N MET A 186 0.43 16.16 4.36
CA MET A 186 0.77 15.02 5.22
C MET A 186 0.32 13.71 4.61
N ARG A 187 0.89 12.61 5.12
CA ARG A 187 0.51 11.24 4.73
C ARG A 187 0.65 10.30 5.91
N ALA A 188 -0.43 9.64 6.27
CA ALA A 188 -0.39 8.50 7.18
C ALA A 188 -0.16 7.20 6.39
N SER A 189 0.89 6.46 6.73
CA SER A 189 1.15 5.12 6.18
C SER A 189 0.73 4.08 7.21
N ILE A 190 -0.41 3.43 6.96
CA ILE A 190 -1.06 2.49 7.87
C ILE A 190 -1.06 1.06 7.33
N TYR A 191 0.09 0.58 6.90
CA TYR A 191 0.28 -0.75 6.32
C TYR A 191 -0.24 -1.88 7.21
N ASN A 192 -0.22 -3.11 6.73
CA ASN A 192 -0.75 -4.29 7.42
C ASN A 192 -0.30 -4.40 8.88
N ALA A 193 0.96 -4.11 9.18
CA ALA A 193 1.51 -4.24 10.52
C ALA A 193 1.13 -3.08 11.48
N MET A 194 0.58 -1.96 10.96
CA MET A 194 0.11 -0.87 11.81
C MET A 194 -1.14 -1.32 12.57
N PRO A 195 -1.14 -1.34 13.91
CA PRO A 195 -2.33 -1.69 14.68
C PRO A 195 -3.33 -0.53 14.71
N MET A 196 -4.58 -0.83 15.09
CA MET A 196 -5.64 0.18 15.24
C MET A 196 -5.27 1.27 16.26
N GLU A 197 -4.56 0.90 17.31
CA GLU A 197 -4.08 1.82 18.36
C GLU A 197 -3.19 2.93 17.79
N GLY A 198 -2.33 2.61 16.82
CA GLY A 198 -1.52 3.61 16.13
C GLY A 198 -2.35 4.60 15.33
N VAL A 199 -3.41 4.12 14.67
CA VAL A 199 -4.34 5.01 13.94
C VAL A 199 -5.16 5.87 14.90
N ARG A 200 -5.62 5.32 16.02
CA ARG A 200 -6.31 6.06 17.09
C ARG A 200 -5.41 7.15 17.67
N ALA A 201 -4.17 6.83 18.01
CA ALA A 201 -3.22 7.80 18.55
C ALA A 201 -3.01 9.00 17.60
N LEU A 202 -2.99 8.74 16.28
CA LEU A 202 -2.93 9.81 15.29
C LEU A 202 -4.21 10.67 15.30
N VAL A 203 -5.38 10.04 15.29
CA VAL A 203 -6.68 10.79 15.29
C VAL A 203 -6.85 11.58 16.58
N ASP A 204 -6.51 11.00 17.73
CA ASP A 204 -6.58 11.70 19.03
C ASP A 204 -5.67 12.94 19.05
N PHE A 205 -4.44 12.80 18.54
CA PHE A 205 -3.55 13.95 18.38
C PHE A 205 -4.13 15.00 17.43
N MET A 206 -4.69 14.57 16.30
CA MET A 206 -5.27 15.49 15.32
C MET A 206 -6.47 16.25 15.88
N GLN A 207 -7.31 15.62 16.70
CA GLN A 207 -8.41 16.25 17.43
C GLN A 207 -7.90 17.27 18.44
N ASP A 208 -6.85 16.93 19.20
CA ASP A 208 -6.20 17.85 20.15
C ASP A 208 -5.65 19.08 19.43
N PHE A 209 -4.94 18.86 18.32
CA PHE A 209 -4.37 19.93 17.51
C PHE A 209 -5.46 20.82 16.90
N GLU A 210 -6.57 20.27 16.45
CA GLU A 210 -7.72 21.01 15.91
C GLU A 210 -8.34 21.90 16.98
N ARG A 211 -8.57 21.37 18.22
CA ARG A 211 -9.12 22.13 19.35
C ARG A 211 -8.24 23.28 19.82
N THR A 212 -6.93 23.09 19.84
CA THR A 212 -5.97 24.10 20.27
C THR A 212 -5.65 25.12 19.18
N SER A 213 -6.16 24.88 18.00
CA SER A 213 -5.89 25.60 16.77
C SER A 213 -7.08 26.44 16.28
N ALA A 214 -8.22 26.27 16.90
CA ALA A 214 -9.46 27.02 16.61
C ALA A 214 -9.41 28.47 17.09
#